data_4341d555232b1ea44f80937003250243
#
_entry.id   4341d555232b1ea44f80937003250243
#
_cell.length_a   1.000
_cell.length_b   1.000
_cell.length_c   1.000
_cell.angle_alpha   90.00
_cell.angle_beta   90.00
_cell.angle_gamma   90.00
#
_symmetry.space_group_name_H-M   'P 1'
#
loop_
_entity.id
_entity.type
_entity.pdbx_description
1 polymer ?
#
loop_
_entity_poly.entity_id
_entity_poly.type
_entity_poly.pdbx_seq_one_letter_code
_entity_poly.pdbx_strand_id
1 'polypeptide(L)'
;MNNVLELRQLWDIIRKYFFMLVLMAIIGGAVGFGIAKFFIAPTYTASTSMLVNRTTDNAQATANLSDQQADVQIINTYKNLVTSSNVLGDVSNTLKKPDRIVVQKYQPAVFDTLADGTRRLVTPEQKEVTRASSQKRYNLTVDDLKKMVSISNQQNSQVFAINVKSNDPKQAALVANTVADSFKDKIGNFMKINNVSIIDSAKTPDSPVGPNKKLFTLAGLVILGGLTFLTVLARELSDTTVKSPDEVTELFGMTNLGVIGHIKVMKHFDVTQVAENRSNGNHSRSRVSRLNRQ
;
A
#
# COMPACT_ATOMS: atom_id res chain seq x y z
N MET A 1 21.72 -18.25 -38.43
CA MET A 1 22.16 -17.82 -37.09
C MET A 1 20.94 -17.82 -36.19
N ASN A 2 20.72 -18.92 -35.49
CA ASN A 2 19.57 -19.05 -34.59
C ASN A 2 19.98 -18.45 -33.25
N ASN A 3 19.67 -17.17 -33.03
CA ASN A 3 19.84 -16.50 -31.74
C ASN A 3 18.75 -16.98 -30.76
N VAL A 4 18.69 -18.28 -30.51
CA VAL A 4 17.86 -18.81 -29.44
C VAL A 4 18.71 -18.71 -28.18
N LEU A 5 18.35 -17.78 -27.30
CA LEU A 5 18.93 -17.71 -25.95
C LEU A 5 18.71 -19.06 -25.27
N GLU A 6 19.76 -19.84 -25.14
CA GLU A 6 19.67 -21.09 -24.39
C GLU A 6 19.47 -20.77 -22.90
N LEU A 7 18.56 -21.48 -22.24
CA LEU A 7 18.32 -21.35 -20.80
C LEU A 7 19.61 -21.46 -19.99
N ARG A 8 20.59 -22.20 -20.48
CA ARG A 8 21.91 -22.33 -19.89
C ARG A 8 22.70 -21.02 -19.90
N GLN A 9 22.65 -20.28 -21.01
CA GLN A 9 23.31 -18.95 -21.12
C GLN A 9 22.67 -17.94 -20.15
N LEU A 10 21.36 -17.93 -20.02
CA LEU A 10 20.65 -17.08 -19.04
C LEU A 10 21.08 -17.41 -17.60
N TRP A 11 21.22 -18.69 -17.29
CA TRP A 11 21.68 -19.12 -15.96
C TRP A 11 23.11 -18.67 -15.65
N ASP A 12 24.01 -18.78 -16.63
CA ASP A 12 25.40 -18.36 -16.50
C ASP A 12 25.51 -16.83 -16.33
N ILE A 13 24.70 -16.04 -17.03
CA ILE A 13 24.61 -14.59 -16.88
C ILE A 13 24.13 -14.24 -15.48
N ILE A 14 23.06 -14.86 -14.99
CA ILE A 14 22.53 -14.61 -13.66
C ILE A 14 23.59 -14.94 -12.60
N ARG A 15 24.28 -16.08 -12.73
CA ARG A 15 25.32 -16.49 -11.77
C ARG A 15 26.53 -15.56 -11.80
N LYS A 16 26.95 -15.11 -12.97
CA LYS A 16 28.09 -14.19 -13.16
C LYS A 16 27.83 -12.82 -12.53
N TYR A 17 26.60 -12.30 -12.70
CA TYR A 17 26.22 -10.96 -12.23
C TYR A 17 25.34 -10.98 -10.97
N PHE A 18 25.23 -12.12 -10.29
CA PHE A 18 24.34 -12.33 -9.14
C PHE A 18 24.48 -11.24 -8.07
N PHE A 19 25.71 -10.96 -7.65
CA PHE A 19 25.98 -9.93 -6.63
C PHE A 19 25.51 -8.54 -7.06
N MET A 20 25.74 -8.19 -8.33
CA MET A 20 25.31 -6.90 -8.88
C MET A 20 23.79 -6.81 -8.96
N LEU A 21 23.11 -7.87 -9.38
CA LEU A 21 21.65 -7.94 -9.47
C LEU A 21 21.02 -7.82 -8.08
N VAL A 22 21.52 -8.56 -7.09
CA VAL A 22 21.03 -8.52 -5.71
C VAL A 22 21.25 -7.14 -5.09
N LEU A 23 22.45 -6.55 -5.29
CA LEU A 23 22.75 -5.22 -4.78
C LEU A 23 21.79 -4.16 -5.35
N MET A 24 21.58 -4.17 -6.67
CA MET A 24 20.67 -3.23 -7.33
C MET A 24 19.20 -3.46 -6.97
N ALA A 25 18.79 -4.71 -6.76
CA ALA A 25 17.46 -5.04 -6.25
C ALA A 25 17.25 -4.48 -4.83
N ILE A 26 18.24 -4.62 -3.94
CA ILE A 26 18.18 -4.05 -2.57
C ILE A 26 18.10 -2.52 -2.63
N ILE A 27 18.93 -1.88 -3.46
CA ILE A 27 18.87 -0.42 -3.64
C ILE A 27 17.50 -0.01 -4.17
N GLY A 28 16.96 -0.75 -5.15
CA GLY A 28 15.61 -0.52 -5.68
C GLY A 28 14.54 -0.61 -4.62
N GLY A 29 14.59 -1.63 -3.76
CA GLY A 29 13.70 -1.78 -2.62
C GLY A 29 13.81 -0.62 -1.62
N ALA A 30 15.04 -0.19 -1.31
CA ALA A 30 15.26 0.94 -0.41
C ALA A 30 14.72 2.27 -0.98
N VAL A 31 14.92 2.51 -2.28
CA VAL A 31 14.36 3.68 -2.99
C VAL A 31 12.84 3.62 -3.00
N GLY A 32 12.24 2.46 -3.33
CA GLY A 32 10.78 2.28 -3.31
C GLY A 32 10.18 2.52 -1.93
N PHE A 33 10.82 2.02 -0.88
CA PHE A 33 10.42 2.30 0.51
C PHE A 33 10.56 3.78 0.86
N GLY A 34 11.65 4.43 0.46
CA GLY A 34 11.88 5.86 0.67
C GLY A 34 10.81 6.72 0.02
N ILE A 35 10.45 6.43 -1.23
CA ILE A 35 9.38 7.11 -1.95
C ILE A 35 8.05 6.96 -1.20
N ALA A 36 7.69 5.75 -0.79
CA ALA A 36 6.44 5.49 -0.06
C ALA A 36 6.38 6.20 1.30
N LYS A 37 7.52 6.42 1.94
CA LYS A 37 7.59 7.03 3.28
C LYS A 37 7.67 8.55 3.25
N PHE A 38 8.42 9.13 2.31
CA PHE A 38 8.74 10.55 2.31
C PHE A 38 8.00 11.36 1.25
N PHE A 39 7.66 10.76 0.11
CA PHE A 39 7.03 11.49 -0.99
C PHE A 39 5.51 11.34 -1.06
N ILE A 40 4.94 10.26 -0.51
CA ILE A 40 3.50 10.02 -0.56
C ILE A 40 2.88 10.32 0.79
N ALA A 41 1.90 11.24 0.80
CA ALA A 41 1.17 11.59 2.01
C ALA A 41 0.41 10.37 2.56
N PRO A 42 0.38 10.17 3.89
CA PRO A 42 -0.39 9.11 4.50
C PRO A 42 -1.88 9.30 4.24
N THR A 43 -2.57 8.21 3.94
CA THR A 43 -4.02 8.21 3.69
C THR A 43 -4.70 7.42 4.81
N TYR A 44 -5.72 8.02 5.41
CA TYR A 44 -6.54 7.44 6.46
C TYR A 44 -7.91 7.09 5.89
N THR A 45 -8.51 6.02 6.39
CA THR A 45 -9.88 5.63 6.03
C THR A 45 -10.72 5.58 7.30
N ALA A 46 -11.84 6.28 7.28
CA ALA A 46 -12.87 6.20 8.29
C ALA A 46 -14.13 5.59 7.67
N SER A 47 -14.83 4.75 8.42
CA SER A 47 -15.99 4.00 7.92
C SER A 47 -17.17 4.18 8.85
N THR A 48 -18.34 4.46 8.28
CA THR A 48 -19.64 4.49 8.97
C THR A 48 -20.51 3.37 8.43
N SER A 49 -21.03 2.51 9.31
CA SER A 49 -21.89 1.37 8.92
C SER A 49 -23.37 1.74 9.04
N MET A 50 -24.13 1.44 8.01
CA MET A 50 -25.55 1.72 7.93
C MET A 50 -26.34 0.45 7.62
N LEU A 51 -27.47 0.28 8.29
CA LEU A 51 -28.46 -0.77 8.04
C LEU A 51 -29.65 -0.19 7.30
N VAL A 52 -30.06 -0.87 6.25
CA VAL A 52 -31.34 -0.59 5.58
C VAL A 52 -32.30 -1.71 5.92
N ASN A 53 -33.31 -1.40 6.71
CA ASN A 53 -34.37 -2.35 7.04
C ASN A 53 -35.51 -2.22 6.04
N ARG A 54 -35.87 -3.31 5.36
CA ARG A 54 -37.07 -3.38 4.51
C ARG A 54 -38.27 -3.68 5.42
N THR A 55 -39.21 -2.79 5.46
CA THR A 55 -40.55 -3.13 5.97
C THR A 55 -41.26 -3.90 4.87
N THR A 56 -41.22 -5.20 4.93
CA THR A 56 -42.07 -6.04 4.05
C THR A 56 -43.45 -6.09 4.75
N ASP A 57 -44.43 -5.39 4.18
CA ASP A 57 -45.80 -5.40 4.68
C ASP A 57 -46.51 -6.76 4.51
N ASN A 58 -45.83 -7.77 3.98
CA ASN A 58 -46.36 -9.11 3.80
C ASN A 58 -45.58 -10.15 4.60
N ALA A 59 -46.18 -10.64 5.67
CA ALA A 59 -45.66 -11.68 6.57
C ALA A 59 -45.54 -13.09 5.94
N GLN A 60 -45.48 -13.24 4.64
CA GLN A 60 -45.41 -14.52 3.91
C GLN A 60 -44.38 -14.50 2.77
N ALA A 61 -43.19 -13.97 2.99
CA ALA A 61 -42.13 -14.07 1.99
C ALA A 61 -41.24 -15.27 2.34
N THR A 62 -41.48 -16.40 1.67
CA THR A 62 -40.46 -17.44 1.49
C THR A 62 -39.26 -16.77 0.82
N ALA A 63 -38.08 -16.91 1.45
CA ALA A 63 -36.82 -16.39 0.94
C ALA A 63 -36.48 -17.00 -0.43
N ASN A 64 -36.87 -16.32 -1.49
CA ASN A 64 -36.61 -16.72 -2.86
C ASN A 64 -35.26 -16.13 -3.33
N LEU A 65 -34.58 -16.85 -4.21
CA LEU A 65 -33.35 -16.43 -4.88
C LEU A 65 -33.47 -15.08 -5.59
N SER A 66 -34.72 -14.73 -6.05
CA SER A 66 -35.05 -13.43 -6.63
C SER A 66 -34.91 -12.26 -5.64
N ASP A 67 -35.11 -12.49 -4.33
CA ASP A 67 -34.99 -11.45 -3.31
C ASP A 67 -33.51 -11.10 -3.04
N GLN A 68 -32.61 -12.08 -3.13
CA GLN A 68 -31.16 -11.83 -3.01
C GLN A 68 -30.61 -11.01 -4.17
N GLN A 69 -31.08 -11.23 -5.40
CA GLN A 69 -30.68 -10.41 -6.56
C GLN A 69 -31.26 -8.99 -6.46
N ALA A 70 -32.47 -8.84 -5.95
CA ALA A 70 -33.07 -7.54 -5.69
C ALA A 70 -32.28 -6.74 -4.64
N ASP A 71 -31.80 -7.39 -3.58
CA ASP A 71 -31.00 -6.74 -2.53
C ASP A 71 -29.66 -6.21 -3.05
N VAL A 72 -28.97 -6.94 -3.92
CA VAL A 72 -27.73 -6.47 -4.56
C VAL A 72 -28.01 -5.26 -5.46
N GLN A 73 -29.11 -5.25 -6.17
CA GLN A 73 -29.49 -4.14 -7.06
C GLN A 73 -29.87 -2.88 -6.27
N ILE A 74 -30.54 -3.05 -5.14
CA ILE A 74 -30.89 -1.95 -4.23
C ILE A 74 -29.63 -1.30 -3.64
N ILE A 75 -28.63 -2.07 -3.25
CA ILE A 75 -27.35 -1.54 -2.73
C ILE A 75 -26.64 -0.70 -3.78
N ASN A 76 -26.65 -1.10 -5.05
CA ASN A 76 -26.12 -0.28 -6.13
C ASN A 76 -26.88 1.05 -6.28
N THR A 77 -28.18 1.04 -6.06
CA THR A 77 -29.00 2.25 -6.04
C THR A 77 -28.60 3.17 -4.87
N TYR A 78 -28.40 2.61 -3.68
CA TYR A 78 -27.92 3.38 -2.52
C TYR A 78 -26.52 3.96 -2.74
N LYS A 79 -25.61 3.20 -3.36
CA LYS A 79 -24.29 3.70 -3.74
C LYS A 79 -24.39 4.94 -4.64
N ASN A 80 -25.24 4.89 -5.64
CA ASN A 80 -25.46 6.01 -6.55
C ASN A 80 -26.10 7.20 -5.82
N LEU A 81 -27.01 6.93 -4.90
CA LEU A 81 -27.70 7.96 -4.15
C LEU A 81 -26.78 8.67 -3.13
N VAL A 82 -25.97 7.93 -2.38
CA VAL A 82 -24.97 8.49 -1.44
C VAL A 82 -23.96 9.37 -2.17
N THR A 83 -23.51 8.96 -3.37
CA THR A 83 -22.55 9.73 -4.17
C THR A 83 -23.21 10.77 -5.06
N SER A 84 -24.53 10.95 -4.97
CA SER A 84 -25.26 11.95 -5.74
C SER A 84 -24.87 13.38 -5.37
N SER A 85 -24.97 14.29 -6.35
CA SER A 85 -24.67 15.70 -6.12
C SER A 85 -25.60 16.35 -5.07
N ASN A 86 -26.82 15.80 -4.88
CA ASN A 86 -27.76 16.28 -3.88
C ASN A 86 -27.31 15.97 -2.45
N VAL A 87 -26.84 14.74 -2.19
CA VAL A 87 -26.32 14.35 -0.87
C VAL A 87 -24.97 15.02 -0.62
N LEU A 88 -24.03 14.90 -1.56
CA LEU A 88 -22.69 15.46 -1.39
C LEU A 88 -22.68 17.01 -1.40
N GLY A 89 -23.64 17.65 -2.09
CA GLY A 89 -23.82 19.10 -2.04
C GLY A 89 -24.22 19.59 -0.64
N ASP A 90 -25.11 18.87 0.01
CA ASP A 90 -25.54 19.14 1.37
C ASP A 90 -24.38 18.93 2.36
N VAL A 91 -23.66 17.81 2.22
CA VAL A 91 -22.43 17.55 2.99
C VAL A 91 -21.41 18.66 2.83
N SER A 92 -21.13 19.12 1.58
CA SER A 92 -20.23 20.24 1.32
C SER A 92 -20.66 21.51 2.06
N ASN A 93 -21.95 21.82 2.05
CA ASN A 93 -22.51 22.99 2.72
C ASN A 93 -22.41 22.86 4.25
N THR A 94 -22.68 21.68 4.80
CA THR A 94 -22.57 21.40 6.24
C THR A 94 -21.13 21.51 6.73
N LEU A 95 -20.16 20.96 5.98
CA LEU A 95 -18.73 21.01 6.33
C LEU A 95 -18.14 22.43 6.28
N LYS A 96 -18.74 23.33 5.50
CA LYS A 96 -18.35 24.77 5.44
C LYS A 96 -18.88 25.54 6.64
N LYS A 97 -20.03 25.13 7.21
CA LYS A 97 -20.64 25.80 8.34
C LYS A 97 -20.05 25.25 9.65
N PRO A 98 -19.85 26.08 10.68
CA PRO A 98 -19.52 25.56 11.99
C PRO A 98 -20.75 24.86 12.56
N ASP A 99 -20.58 23.58 12.96
CA ASP A 99 -21.61 22.91 13.73
C ASP A 99 -21.92 23.73 15.00
N ARG A 100 -23.19 23.95 15.24
CA ARG A 100 -23.65 24.55 16.49
C ARG A 100 -23.93 23.45 17.49
N ILE A 101 -23.11 23.36 18.52
CA ILE A 101 -23.39 22.45 19.65
C ILE A 101 -24.44 23.09 20.52
N VAL A 102 -25.55 22.40 20.71
CA VAL A 102 -26.57 22.78 21.71
C VAL A 102 -25.95 22.53 23.07
N VAL A 103 -25.55 23.59 23.76
CA VAL A 103 -24.97 23.51 25.09
C VAL A 103 -26.08 23.39 26.13
N GLN A 104 -27.25 23.96 25.83
CA GLN A 104 -28.43 23.94 26.71
C GLN A 104 -29.67 23.73 25.84
N LYS A 105 -30.42 22.66 26.13
CA LYS A 105 -31.68 22.40 25.45
C LYS A 105 -32.75 23.37 25.92
N TYR A 106 -33.65 23.72 25.06
CA TYR A 106 -34.87 24.46 25.40
C TYR A 106 -35.61 23.76 26.55
N GLN A 107 -35.92 24.50 27.62
CA GLN A 107 -36.81 24.06 28.70
C GLN A 107 -37.94 25.03 28.80
N PRO A 108 -39.18 24.57 28.61
CA PRO A 108 -40.35 25.46 28.79
C PRO A 108 -40.49 25.91 30.24
N ALA A 109 -41.05 27.09 30.45
CA ALA A 109 -41.41 27.57 31.77
C ALA A 109 -42.38 26.57 32.44
N VAL A 110 -42.05 26.17 33.65
CA VAL A 110 -42.92 25.31 34.48
C VAL A 110 -43.65 26.19 35.52
N PHE A 111 -44.96 26.12 35.48
CA PHE A 111 -45.84 26.82 36.45
C PHE A 111 -46.47 25.79 37.37
N ASP A 112 -46.48 26.09 38.67
CA ASP A 112 -47.26 25.34 39.63
C ASP A 112 -48.55 26.10 39.92
N THR A 113 -49.65 25.38 40.05
CA THR A 113 -50.96 25.98 40.33
C THR A 113 -51.25 25.77 41.82
N LEU A 114 -51.25 26.88 42.56
CA LEU A 114 -51.60 26.84 43.97
C LEU A 114 -53.11 26.53 44.19
N ALA A 115 -53.47 26.14 45.40
CA ALA A 115 -54.85 25.79 45.77
C ALA A 115 -55.87 26.96 45.66
N ASP A 116 -55.38 28.18 45.49
CA ASP A 116 -56.18 29.40 45.26
C ASP A 116 -56.40 29.71 43.77
N GLY A 117 -55.92 28.85 42.86
CA GLY A 117 -55.99 29.02 41.40
C GLY A 117 -54.94 29.94 40.80
N THR A 118 -54.04 30.49 41.59
CA THR A 118 -52.93 31.33 41.09
C THR A 118 -51.79 30.44 40.55
N ARG A 119 -51.18 30.88 39.43
CA ARG A 119 -50.03 30.18 38.83
C ARG A 119 -48.72 30.82 39.30
N ARG A 120 -47.90 30.04 39.96
CA ARG A 120 -46.54 30.45 40.37
C ARG A 120 -45.54 29.88 39.41
N LEU A 121 -44.64 30.73 38.88
CA LEU A 121 -43.50 30.31 38.07
C LEU A 121 -42.50 29.57 38.96
N VAL A 122 -42.30 28.27 38.69
CA VAL A 122 -41.34 27.42 39.41
C VAL A 122 -40.00 27.40 38.71
N THR A 123 -40.05 27.26 37.39
CA THR A 123 -38.82 27.26 36.56
C THR A 123 -39.01 28.24 35.42
N PRO A 124 -38.12 29.23 35.22
CA PRO A 124 -38.20 30.15 34.11
C PRO A 124 -37.88 29.43 32.80
N GLU A 125 -38.47 29.91 31.72
CA GLU A 125 -38.14 29.47 30.38
C GLU A 125 -36.67 29.62 30.10
N GLN A 126 -35.99 28.52 29.72
CA GLN A 126 -34.60 28.53 29.30
C GLN A 126 -34.52 28.35 27.79
N LYS A 127 -34.02 29.36 27.12
CA LYS A 127 -33.82 29.32 25.68
C LYS A 127 -32.68 28.38 25.32
N GLU A 128 -32.79 27.76 24.22
CA GLU A 128 -31.71 26.95 23.66
C GLU A 128 -30.45 27.81 23.42
N VAL A 129 -29.35 27.45 24.06
CA VAL A 129 -28.07 28.11 23.86
C VAL A 129 -27.20 27.21 22.98
N THR A 130 -26.92 27.71 21.78
CA THR A 130 -26.02 27.08 20.86
C THR A 130 -24.66 27.74 20.84
N ARG A 131 -23.59 26.98 20.93
CA ARG A 131 -22.22 27.46 20.83
C ARG A 131 -21.62 26.97 19.50
N ALA A 132 -20.86 27.82 18.82
CA ALA A 132 -20.11 27.37 17.66
C ALA A 132 -19.13 26.26 18.07
N SER A 133 -19.16 25.14 17.39
CA SER A 133 -18.20 24.07 17.58
C SER A 133 -16.79 24.57 17.23
N SER A 134 -15.78 24.13 17.98
CA SER A 134 -14.36 24.32 17.63
C SER A 134 -13.89 23.39 16.52
N GLN A 135 -14.82 22.68 15.85
CA GLN A 135 -14.46 21.78 14.76
C GLN A 135 -13.85 22.55 13.60
N LYS A 136 -12.79 21.99 13.04
CA LYS A 136 -12.12 22.54 11.88
C LYS A 136 -13.07 22.56 10.67
N ARG A 137 -13.16 23.70 9.99
CA ARG A 137 -13.94 23.82 8.78
C ARG A 137 -13.18 23.19 7.61
N TYR A 138 -13.89 22.46 6.78
CA TYR A 138 -13.33 21.87 5.58
C TYR A 138 -14.05 22.41 4.34
N ASN A 139 -13.30 23.08 3.46
CA ASN A 139 -13.84 23.58 2.21
C ASN A 139 -13.66 22.52 1.12
N LEU A 140 -14.56 21.53 1.11
CA LEU A 140 -14.57 20.42 0.15
C LEU A 140 -15.64 20.68 -0.91
N THR A 141 -15.27 20.53 -2.17
CA THR A 141 -16.23 20.55 -3.29
C THR A 141 -16.93 19.20 -3.42
N VAL A 142 -18.04 19.16 -4.17
CA VAL A 142 -18.73 17.89 -4.47
C VAL A 142 -17.82 16.90 -5.18
N ASP A 143 -16.93 17.38 -6.07
CA ASP A 143 -16.01 16.53 -6.81
C ASP A 143 -14.88 15.97 -5.91
N ASP A 144 -14.43 16.73 -4.92
CA ASP A 144 -13.50 16.24 -3.91
C ASP A 144 -14.16 15.12 -3.09
N LEU A 145 -15.40 15.35 -2.64
CA LEU A 145 -16.17 14.36 -1.89
C LEU A 145 -16.41 13.08 -2.70
N LYS A 146 -16.73 13.19 -4.01
CA LYS A 146 -16.88 12.01 -4.88
C LYS A 146 -15.60 11.16 -4.96
N LYS A 147 -14.42 11.77 -4.92
CA LYS A 147 -13.14 11.06 -4.93
C LYS A 147 -12.81 10.42 -3.59
N MET A 148 -13.25 11.05 -2.49
CA MET A 148 -12.98 10.61 -1.12
C MET A 148 -13.93 9.51 -0.66
N VAL A 149 -15.21 9.56 -1.06
CA VAL A 149 -16.28 8.68 -0.59
C VAL A 149 -16.37 7.43 -1.45
N SER A 150 -16.40 6.29 -0.82
CA SER A 150 -16.64 4.98 -1.46
C SER A 150 -17.57 4.14 -0.59
N ILE A 151 -18.36 3.27 -1.21
CA ILE A 151 -19.30 2.42 -0.51
C ILE A 151 -18.89 0.98 -0.71
N SER A 152 -18.88 0.23 0.38
CA SER A 152 -18.68 -1.21 0.39
C SER A 152 -19.86 -1.88 1.09
N ASN A 153 -20.26 -3.05 0.61
CA ASN A 153 -21.23 -3.90 1.24
C ASN A 153 -20.66 -5.29 1.47
N GLN A 154 -21.16 -5.98 2.45
CA GLN A 154 -20.92 -7.42 2.62
C GLN A 154 -21.92 -8.18 1.75
N GLN A 155 -21.46 -9.21 1.05
CA GLN A 155 -22.35 -10.07 0.28
C GLN A 155 -23.45 -10.64 1.17
N ASN A 156 -24.70 -10.62 0.69
CA ASN A 156 -25.88 -11.12 1.39
C ASN A 156 -26.18 -10.40 2.72
N SER A 157 -25.79 -9.14 2.85
CA SER A 157 -26.05 -8.32 4.04
C SER A 157 -26.81 -7.05 3.65
N GLN A 158 -27.77 -6.66 4.48
CA GLN A 158 -28.48 -5.37 4.40
C GLN A 158 -27.64 -4.22 4.98
N VAL A 159 -26.40 -4.52 5.43
CA VAL A 159 -25.47 -3.54 5.97
C VAL A 159 -24.50 -3.13 4.86
N PHE A 160 -24.36 -1.83 4.69
CA PHE A 160 -23.32 -1.26 3.86
C PHE A 160 -22.49 -0.26 4.66
N ALA A 161 -21.24 -0.08 4.27
CA ALA A 161 -20.33 0.88 4.89
C ALA A 161 -19.99 2.02 3.93
N ILE A 162 -20.07 3.24 4.44
CA ILE A 162 -19.57 4.45 3.79
C ILE A 162 -18.13 4.64 4.25
N ASN A 163 -17.20 4.46 3.32
CA ASN A 163 -15.76 4.62 3.58
C ASN A 163 -15.29 5.94 3.00
N VAL A 164 -14.60 6.72 3.80
CA VAL A 164 -14.03 8.00 3.39
C VAL A 164 -12.53 7.97 3.55
N LYS A 165 -11.81 8.30 2.47
CA LYS A 165 -10.36 8.40 2.43
C LYS A 165 -9.93 9.86 2.47
N SER A 166 -9.02 10.20 3.42
CA SER A 166 -8.44 11.53 3.54
C SER A 166 -7.02 11.48 4.07
N ASN A 167 -6.27 12.54 3.84
CA ASN A 167 -4.94 12.70 4.45
C ASN A 167 -5.01 13.19 5.91
N ASP A 168 -6.18 13.71 6.33
CA ASP A 168 -6.45 14.12 7.72
C ASP A 168 -7.43 13.09 8.35
N PRO A 169 -7.03 12.37 9.41
CA PRO A 169 -7.88 11.35 10.05
C PRO A 169 -9.16 11.94 10.65
N LYS A 170 -9.11 13.17 11.17
CA LYS A 170 -10.30 13.85 11.69
C LYS A 170 -11.26 14.24 10.58
N GLN A 171 -10.73 14.69 9.44
CA GLN A 171 -11.53 14.98 8.25
C GLN A 171 -12.23 13.72 7.73
N ALA A 172 -11.52 12.58 7.67
CA ALA A 172 -12.10 11.32 7.22
C ALA A 172 -13.32 10.91 8.07
N ALA A 173 -13.19 10.95 9.39
CA ALA A 173 -14.27 10.59 10.32
C ALA A 173 -15.45 11.57 10.23
N LEU A 174 -15.17 12.87 10.21
CA LEU A 174 -16.21 13.90 10.12
C LEU A 174 -17.00 13.78 8.81
N VAL A 175 -16.30 13.66 7.68
CA VAL A 175 -16.96 13.50 6.36
C VAL A 175 -17.79 12.23 6.32
N ALA A 176 -17.29 11.09 6.83
CA ALA A 176 -18.02 9.83 6.83
C ALA A 176 -19.34 9.93 7.60
N ASN A 177 -19.30 10.53 8.79
CA ASN A 177 -20.50 10.73 9.61
C ASN A 177 -21.47 11.73 8.96
N THR A 178 -20.98 12.87 8.46
CA THR A 178 -21.81 13.87 7.78
C THR A 178 -22.49 13.31 6.54
N VAL A 179 -21.79 12.46 5.76
CA VAL A 179 -22.37 11.77 4.59
C VAL A 179 -23.48 10.81 5.02
N ALA A 180 -23.25 10.05 6.10
CA ALA A 180 -24.25 9.12 6.63
C ALA A 180 -25.50 9.85 7.15
N ASP A 181 -25.32 10.96 7.86
CA ASP A 181 -26.43 11.78 8.34
C ASP A 181 -27.22 12.40 7.19
N SER A 182 -26.54 13.04 6.23
CA SER A 182 -27.20 13.64 5.04
C SER A 182 -27.92 12.59 4.21
N PHE A 183 -27.33 11.40 4.06
CA PHE A 183 -27.99 10.29 3.36
C PHE A 183 -29.24 9.83 4.09
N LYS A 184 -29.17 9.59 5.41
CA LYS A 184 -30.28 9.20 6.26
C LYS A 184 -31.45 10.19 6.15
N ASP A 185 -31.15 11.48 6.22
CA ASP A 185 -32.18 12.53 6.16
C ASP A 185 -32.85 12.62 4.78
N LYS A 186 -32.10 12.37 3.72
CA LYS A 186 -32.62 12.53 2.35
C LYS A 186 -33.25 11.27 1.77
N ILE A 187 -32.87 10.07 2.23
CA ILE A 187 -33.39 8.83 1.64
C ILE A 187 -34.89 8.68 1.85
N GLY A 188 -35.42 9.14 2.97
CA GLY A 188 -36.84 9.15 3.25
C GLY A 188 -37.63 9.93 2.21
N ASN A 189 -37.09 11.02 1.70
CA ASN A 189 -37.72 11.86 0.68
C ASN A 189 -37.64 11.23 -0.74
N PHE A 190 -36.56 10.50 -1.03
CA PHE A 190 -36.35 9.92 -2.35
C PHE A 190 -37.07 8.60 -2.58
N MET A 191 -37.13 7.76 -1.54
CA MET A 191 -37.64 6.38 -1.69
C MET A 191 -38.84 6.06 -0.81
N LYS A 192 -39.37 7.00 -0.03
CA LYS A 192 -40.43 6.79 0.99
C LYS A 192 -40.07 5.66 1.98
N ILE A 193 -38.78 5.43 2.22
CA ILE A 193 -38.25 4.40 3.09
C ILE A 193 -37.71 5.11 4.33
N ASN A 194 -38.32 4.93 5.48
CA ASN A 194 -37.87 5.57 6.74
C ASN A 194 -37.00 4.64 7.60
N ASN A 195 -36.49 3.54 7.06
CA ASN A 195 -35.87 2.48 7.82
C ASN A 195 -34.35 2.38 7.56
N VAL A 196 -33.66 3.51 7.52
CA VAL A 196 -32.20 3.55 7.47
C VAL A 196 -31.67 4.00 8.81
N SER A 197 -30.84 3.17 9.45
CA SER A 197 -30.21 3.47 10.72
C SER A 197 -28.67 3.37 10.63
N ILE A 198 -28.00 4.26 11.35
CA ILE A 198 -26.56 4.20 11.54
C ILE A 198 -26.29 3.19 12.64
N ILE A 199 -25.56 2.11 12.33
CA ILE A 199 -25.19 1.08 13.31
C ILE A 199 -23.92 1.50 14.02
N ASP A 200 -22.91 1.95 13.26
CA ASP A 200 -21.61 2.35 13.79
C ASP A 200 -21.15 3.64 13.11
N SER A 201 -20.81 4.61 13.95
CA SER A 201 -20.32 5.91 13.50
C SER A 201 -18.80 5.86 13.30
N ALA A 202 -18.33 6.55 12.29
CA ALA A 202 -16.91 6.63 12.00
C ALA A 202 -16.14 7.24 13.17
N LYS A 203 -15.12 6.53 13.62
CA LYS A 203 -14.12 7.02 14.58
C LYS A 203 -12.90 7.54 13.84
N THR A 204 -12.17 8.45 14.49
CA THR A 204 -10.89 8.93 13.94
C THR A 204 -9.90 7.77 13.88
N PRO A 205 -9.39 7.40 12.69
CA PRO A 205 -8.45 6.30 12.57
C PRO A 205 -7.08 6.67 13.15
N ASP A 206 -6.50 5.75 13.94
CA ASP A 206 -5.19 5.94 14.58
C ASP A 206 -4.01 5.67 13.66
N SER A 207 -4.22 4.88 12.60
CA SER A 207 -3.16 4.46 11.68
C SER A 207 -3.54 4.69 10.22
N PRO A 208 -2.57 5.09 9.36
CA PRO A 208 -2.80 5.25 7.95
C PRO A 208 -2.95 3.89 7.25
N VAL A 209 -3.88 3.78 6.33
CA VAL A 209 -4.09 2.60 5.47
C VAL A 209 -3.26 2.64 4.18
N GLY A 210 -2.72 3.79 3.82
CA GLY A 210 -1.88 3.99 2.65
C GLY A 210 -0.74 4.98 2.90
N PRO A 211 0.30 4.94 2.05
CA PRO A 211 0.57 3.98 0.99
C PRO A 211 1.01 2.60 1.54
N ASN A 212 0.77 1.55 0.75
CA ASN A 212 1.25 0.21 1.10
C ASN A 212 2.77 0.13 0.88
N LYS A 213 3.54 0.39 1.95
CA LYS A 213 5.01 0.43 1.92
C LYS A 213 5.62 -0.86 1.38
N LYS A 214 5.03 -2.03 1.69
CA LYS A 214 5.50 -3.34 1.20
C LYS A 214 5.40 -3.44 -0.32
N LEU A 215 4.28 -2.95 -0.89
CA LEU A 215 4.06 -2.97 -2.34
C LEU A 215 5.05 -2.06 -3.06
N PHE A 216 5.30 -0.85 -2.54
CA PHE A 216 6.27 0.08 -3.12
C PHE A 216 7.71 -0.44 -3.04
N THR A 217 8.08 -1.08 -1.92
CA THR A 217 9.38 -1.75 -1.77
C THR A 217 9.55 -2.85 -2.80
N LEU A 218 8.53 -3.72 -2.97
CA LEU A 218 8.55 -4.80 -3.95
C LEU A 218 8.61 -4.25 -5.38
N ALA A 219 7.82 -3.23 -5.69
CA ALA A 219 7.84 -2.58 -7.00
C ALA A 219 9.23 -1.98 -7.31
N GLY A 220 9.84 -1.28 -6.36
CA GLY A 220 11.18 -0.73 -6.51
C GLY A 220 12.23 -1.81 -6.75
N LEU A 221 12.17 -2.93 -6.02
CA LEU A 221 13.04 -4.09 -6.20
C LEU A 221 12.91 -4.68 -7.61
N VAL A 222 11.67 -4.90 -8.07
CA VAL A 222 11.42 -5.49 -9.40
C VAL A 222 11.83 -4.54 -10.52
N ILE A 223 11.56 -3.24 -10.40
CA ILE A 223 11.89 -2.25 -11.44
C ILE A 223 13.40 -2.10 -11.58
N LEU A 224 14.13 -1.80 -10.48
CA LEU A 224 15.58 -1.63 -10.57
C LEU A 224 16.31 -2.95 -10.84
N GLY A 225 15.93 -4.04 -10.21
CA GLY A 225 16.48 -5.36 -10.47
C GLY A 225 16.24 -5.81 -11.92
N GLY A 226 15.01 -5.62 -12.42
CA GLY A 226 14.65 -5.93 -13.81
C GLY A 226 15.38 -5.07 -14.83
N LEU A 227 15.49 -3.75 -14.59
CA LEU A 227 16.23 -2.84 -15.46
C LEU A 227 17.73 -3.22 -15.50
N THR A 228 18.31 -3.55 -14.35
CA THR A 228 19.71 -4.01 -14.28
C THR A 228 19.89 -5.32 -15.03
N PHE A 229 18.96 -6.26 -14.87
CA PHE A 229 18.99 -7.52 -15.62
C PHE A 229 18.93 -7.29 -17.13
N LEU A 230 18.03 -6.42 -17.61
CA LEU A 230 17.92 -6.08 -19.02
C LEU A 230 19.20 -5.41 -19.56
N THR A 231 19.82 -4.51 -18.78
CA THR A 231 21.09 -3.87 -19.19
C THR A 231 22.24 -4.86 -19.24
N VAL A 232 22.34 -5.78 -18.29
CA VAL A 232 23.33 -6.85 -18.28
C VAL A 232 23.12 -7.80 -19.47
N LEU A 233 21.87 -8.18 -19.72
CA LEU A 233 21.49 -9.04 -20.84
C LEU A 233 21.86 -8.38 -22.21
N ALA A 234 21.49 -7.11 -22.37
CA ALA A 234 21.82 -6.36 -23.59
C ALA A 234 23.33 -6.27 -23.78
N ARG A 235 24.11 -6.06 -22.73
CA ARG A 235 25.57 -5.99 -22.76
C ARG A 235 26.20 -7.35 -23.16
N GLU A 236 25.71 -8.44 -22.54
CA GLU A 236 26.23 -9.78 -22.81
C GLU A 236 25.87 -10.25 -24.21
N LEU A 237 24.67 -9.89 -24.73
CA LEU A 237 24.28 -10.17 -26.13
C LEU A 237 25.07 -9.33 -27.18
N SER A 238 25.54 -8.15 -26.75
CA SER A 238 26.39 -7.29 -27.63
C SER A 238 27.87 -7.63 -27.51
N ASP A 239 28.25 -8.51 -26.57
CA ASP A 239 29.63 -8.97 -26.41
C ASP A 239 29.94 -10.07 -27.42
N THR A 240 30.64 -9.68 -28.52
CA THR A 240 31.07 -10.56 -29.59
C THR A 240 32.46 -11.18 -29.32
N THR A 241 32.95 -11.08 -28.08
CA THR A 241 34.25 -11.59 -27.73
C THR A 241 34.24 -13.12 -27.65
N VAL A 242 35.15 -13.77 -28.35
CA VAL A 242 35.36 -15.22 -28.25
C VAL A 242 35.82 -15.59 -26.86
N LYS A 243 35.04 -16.38 -26.15
CA LYS A 243 35.27 -16.71 -24.72
C LYS A 243 35.88 -18.10 -24.52
N SER A 244 35.77 -18.98 -25.53
CA SER A 244 36.33 -20.33 -25.45
C SER A 244 37.11 -20.72 -26.71
N PRO A 245 38.14 -21.54 -26.54
CA PRO A 245 38.88 -22.11 -27.72
C PRO A 245 37.97 -22.98 -28.60
N ASP A 246 36.92 -23.55 -28.01
CA ASP A 246 35.99 -24.43 -28.73
C ASP A 246 35.11 -23.63 -29.72
N GLU A 247 34.76 -22.37 -29.41
CA GLU A 247 34.07 -21.47 -30.35
C GLU A 247 34.89 -21.17 -31.62
N VAL A 248 36.22 -21.04 -31.46
CA VAL A 248 37.10 -20.83 -32.59
C VAL A 248 37.16 -22.09 -33.48
N THR A 249 37.18 -23.26 -32.83
CA THR A 249 37.22 -24.56 -33.55
C THR A 249 35.92 -24.78 -34.33
N GLU A 250 34.78 -24.42 -33.76
CA GLU A 250 33.46 -24.59 -34.38
C GLU A 250 33.22 -23.58 -35.51
N LEU A 251 33.65 -22.31 -35.33
CA LEU A 251 33.45 -21.24 -36.31
C LEU A 251 34.40 -21.35 -37.51
N PHE A 252 35.63 -21.78 -37.30
CA PHE A 252 36.67 -21.79 -38.35
C PHE A 252 37.07 -23.19 -38.80
N GLY A 253 36.54 -24.24 -38.18
CA GLY A 253 36.89 -25.63 -38.49
C GLY A 253 38.36 -25.97 -38.21
N MET A 254 39.02 -25.21 -37.31
CA MET A 254 40.45 -25.39 -36.98
C MET A 254 40.59 -26.30 -35.75
N THR A 255 41.55 -27.21 -35.82
CA THR A 255 41.86 -28.08 -34.68
C THR A 255 42.58 -27.28 -33.59
N ASN A 256 42.10 -27.33 -32.35
CA ASN A 256 42.76 -26.69 -31.20
C ASN A 256 44.09 -27.40 -30.90
N LEU A 257 45.22 -26.70 -31.10
CA LEU A 257 46.57 -27.21 -30.87
C LEU A 257 47.05 -27.06 -29.41
N GLY A 258 46.25 -26.46 -28.57
CA GLY A 258 46.56 -26.25 -27.16
C GLY A 258 46.43 -24.80 -26.68
N VAL A 259 46.39 -24.62 -25.40
CA VAL A 259 46.28 -23.29 -24.74
C VAL A 259 47.58 -22.98 -24.01
N ILE A 260 48.22 -21.86 -24.38
CA ILE A 260 49.41 -21.37 -23.68
C ILE A 260 48.94 -20.38 -22.61
N GLY A 261 49.14 -20.73 -21.34
CA GLY A 261 48.82 -19.85 -20.20
C GLY A 261 49.71 -18.60 -20.17
N HIS A 262 49.20 -17.50 -19.70
CA HIS A 262 49.96 -16.28 -19.48
C HIS A 262 51.09 -16.52 -18.46
N ILE A 263 52.37 -16.53 -18.93
CA ILE A 263 53.54 -16.65 -18.06
C ILE A 263 53.81 -15.27 -17.46
N LYS A 264 53.61 -15.11 -16.16
CA LYS A 264 54.05 -13.90 -15.46
C LYS A 264 55.54 -13.81 -15.56
N VAL A 265 56.10 -12.82 -16.27
CA VAL A 265 57.51 -12.50 -16.27
C VAL A 265 57.93 -12.18 -14.87
N MET A 266 58.78 -13.01 -14.25
CA MET A 266 59.37 -12.71 -12.96
C MET A 266 60.26 -11.47 -13.11
N LYS A 267 59.86 -10.38 -12.46
CA LYS A 267 60.49 -9.05 -12.60
C LYS A 267 61.94 -8.97 -12.03
N HIS A 268 62.45 -9.98 -11.40
CA HIS A 268 63.87 -10.02 -10.93
C HIS A 268 64.32 -11.48 -10.91
N PHE A 269 65.01 -11.93 -11.92
CA PHE A 269 65.90 -13.07 -11.87
C PHE A 269 67.28 -12.49 -11.56
N ASP A 270 67.61 -12.37 -10.30
CA ASP A 270 68.93 -11.92 -9.87
C ASP A 270 69.92 -13.12 -9.96
N VAL A 271 70.65 -13.18 -11.09
CA VAL A 271 71.60 -14.26 -11.41
C VAL A 271 72.73 -14.35 -10.39
N THR A 272 72.93 -13.30 -9.59
CA THR A 272 73.99 -13.23 -8.57
C THR A 272 73.67 -14.14 -7.36
N GLN A 273 72.43 -14.37 -7.03
CA GLN A 273 72.12 -15.26 -5.89
C GLN A 273 72.32 -16.76 -6.19
N VAL A 274 72.28 -17.17 -7.45
CA VAL A 274 72.49 -18.58 -7.82
C VAL A 274 73.97 -18.94 -7.75
N ALA A 275 74.88 -17.98 -7.94
CA ALA A 275 76.34 -18.18 -7.83
C ALA A 275 76.81 -18.29 -6.36
N GLU A 276 76.18 -17.50 -5.47
CA GLU A 276 76.59 -17.48 -4.03
C GLU A 276 76.08 -18.73 -3.32
N ASN A 277 74.97 -19.31 -3.69
CA ASN A 277 74.45 -20.56 -3.11
C ASN A 277 75.20 -21.79 -3.58
N ARG A 278 75.98 -21.72 -4.71
CA ARG A 278 76.87 -22.80 -5.17
C ARG A 278 78.25 -22.77 -4.44
N SER A 279 78.70 -21.63 -3.97
CA SER A 279 79.93 -21.53 -3.24
C SER A 279 79.86 -21.94 -1.76
N ASN A 280 78.69 -21.80 -1.14
CA ASN A 280 78.45 -22.16 0.26
C ASN A 280 77.98 -23.63 0.47
N GLY A 281 77.77 -24.40 -0.58
CA GLY A 281 77.31 -25.80 -0.51
C GLY A 281 78.36 -26.85 -0.35
N ASN A 282 79.69 -26.43 -0.19
CA ASN A 282 80.80 -27.39 -0.27
C ASN A 282 81.52 -27.72 1.06
N HIS A 283 80.92 -27.40 2.18
CA HIS A 283 81.37 -27.83 3.47
C HIS A 283 80.32 -28.39 4.39
N SER A 284 79.88 -29.60 4.16
CA SER A 284 79.48 -30.55 5.19
C SER A 284 79.41 -31.98 4.67
N ARG A 285 80.63 -32.51 4.39
CA ARG A 285 80.84 -33.95 4.53
C ARG A 285 80.86 -34.25 5.98
N SER A 286 79.87 -34.99 6.51
CA SER A 286 80.08 -35.77 7.71
C SER A 286 79.06 -36.89 7.80
N ARG A 287 79.63 -38.05 7.67
CA ARG A 287 79.44 -39.24 8.43
C ARG A 287 78.10 -39.97 8.29
N VAL A 288 78.28 -40.95 7.43
CA VAL A 288 77.60 -42.27 7.54
C VAL A 288 77.94 -42.84 8.90
N SER A 289 77.00 -43.10 9.74
CA SER A 289 77.14 -44.10 10.81
C SER A 289 76.07 -45.19 10.57
N ARG A 290 76.62 -46.33 10.23
CA ARG A 290 76.02 -47.66 10.32
C ARG A 290 75.54 -47.89 11.74
N LEU A 291 74.54 -48.65 11.90
CA LEU A 291 74.31 -49.72 12.87
C LEU A 291 72.83 -49.97 13.01
N ASN A 292 72.32 -51.05 12.78
CA ASN A 292 72.32 -52.45 13.19
C ASN A 292 70.85 -52.80 13.44
N ARG A 293 70.33 -53.72 12.70
CA ARG A 293 69.90 -55.07 13.12
C ARG A 293 69.47 -55.23 14.60
N GLN A 294 68.17 -55.32 14.79
CA GLN A 294 67.50 -56.54 15.26
C GLN A 294 65.99 -56.41 15.04
#